data_b74beb9ae8da0dbac0eec40a200d576e
#
_entry.id   b74beb9ae8da0dbac0eec40a200d576e
#
_cell.length_a   1.000
_cell.length_b   1.000
_cell.length_c   1.000
_cell.angle_alpha   90.00
_cell.angle_beta   90.00
_cell.angle_gamma   90.00
#
_symmetry.space_group_name_H-M   'P 1'
#
loop_
_entity.id
_entity.type
_entity.pdbx_description
1 polymer ?
#
loop_
_entity_poly.entity_id
_entity_poly.type
_entity_poly.pdbx_seq_one_letter_code
_entity_poly.pdbx_strand_id
1 'polypeptide(L)'
;QGLEQLRQLAPTAKADKIKQAFAEMKEMQALFVEQPHFTILSTKEIAGVCKRLEMGADLNIEEFLLLKRVLLASRELQSFYANLENVSLEELALWFEKLHDFPQLQGNLQAFNDAGFIENFASEELARIRRKIHDSESQVRDVLQDLLKQKAQMLTEGIVASRNGRQVLPVK
;
A
#
# COMPACT_ATOMS: atom_id res chain seq x y z
N GLN A 1 11.48 15.57 1.61
CA GLN A 1 12.44 15.41 0.48
C GLN A 1 12.58 16.73 -0.29
N GLY A 2 11.52 17.30 -0.92
CA GLY A 2 11.62 18.54 -1.69
C GLY A 2 12.15 19.73 -0.89
N LEU A 3 11.72 19.89 0.37
CA LEU A 3 12.21 20.95 1.25
C LEU A 3 13.71 20.77 1.61
N GLU A 4 14.17 19.54 1.75
CA GLU A 4 15.59 19.25 1.99
C GLU A 4 16.43 19.53 0.76
N GLN A 5 15.95 19.19 -0.42
CA GLN A 5 16.61 19.54 -1.69
C GLN A 5 16.69 21.06 -1.87
N LEU A 6 15.60 21.79 -1.57
CA LEU A 6 15.62 23.26 -1.57
C LEU A 6 16.66 23.85 -0.62
N ARG A 7 16.82 23.29 0.57
CA ARG A 7 17.85 23.73 1.53
C ARG A 7 19.28 23.46 1.09
N GLN A 8 19.46 22.48 0.21
CA GLN A 8 20.77 22.11 -0.34
C GLN A 8 21.11 22.86 -1.64
N LEU A 9 20.17 23.68 -2.16
CA LEU A 9 20.44 24.51 -3.34
C LEU A 9 21.56 25.50 -3.04
N ALA A 10 22.63 25.39 -3.79
CA ALA A 10 23.75 26.33 -3.73
C ALA A 10 23.73 27.23 -4.97
N PRO A 11 24.18 28.49 -4.85
CA PRO A 11 24.33 29.37 -6.01
C PRO A 11 25.22 28.72 -7.05
N THR A 12 24.83 28.83 -8.31
CA THR A 12 25.62 28.35 -9.45
C THR A 12 25.79 29.42 -10.50
N ALA A 13 26.98 29.52 -11.09
CA ALA A 13 27.28 30.40 -12.22
C ALA A 13 27.11 29.70 -13.57
N LYS A 14 26.69 28.43 -13.62
CA LYS A 14 26.54 27.68 -14.86
C LYS A 14 25.23 28.09 -15.54
N ALA A 15 25.33 28.91 -16.59
CA ALA A 15 24.18 29.47 -17.31
C ALA A 15 23.20 28.40 -17.82
N ASP A 16 23.70 27.28 -18.32
CA ASP A 16 22.85 26.20 -18.86
C ASP A 16 22.00 25.54 -17.77
N LYS A 17 22.57 25.28 -16.58
CA LYS A 17 21.82 24.74 -15.45
C LYS A 17 20.71 25.69 -14.95
N ILE A 18 21.02 26.99 -14.97
CA ILE A 18 20.05 28.03 -14.59
C ILE A 18 18.91 28.06 -15.61
N LYS A 19 19.23 28.08 -16.92
CA LYS A 19 18.22 28.07 -17.99
C LYS A 19 17.32 26.84 -17.91
N GLN A 20 17.89 25.66 -17.72
CA GLN A 20 17.14 24.41 -17.57
C GLN A 20 16.21 24.47 -16.34
N ALA A 21 16.69 24.87 -15.18
CA ALA A 21 15.87 24.99 -14.00
C ALA A 21 14.70 25.97 -14.17
N PHE A 22 14.92 27.09 -14.90
CA PHE A 22 13.84 28.02 -15.22
C PHE A 22 12.85 27.44 -16.23
N ALA A 23 13.29 26.65 -17.20
CA ALA A 23 12.41 25.97 -18.15
C ALA A 23 11.54 24.95 -17.43
N GLU A 24 12.12 24.07 -16.62
CA GLU A 24 11.38 23.11 -15.77
C GLU A 24 10.34 23.80 -14.86
N MET A 25 10.73 24.93 -14.25
CA MET A 25 9.82 25.70 -13.40
C MET A 25 8.63 26.28 -14.18
N LYS A 26 8.87 26.82 -15.40
CA LYS A 26 7.80 27.35 -16.25
C LYS A 26 6.83 26.27 -16.69
N GLU A 27 7.34 25.10 -17.09
CA GLU A 27 6.50 23.96 -17.44
C GLU A 27 5.67 23.49 -16.25
N MET A 28 6.26 23.40 -15.05
CA MET A 28 5.52 23.05 -13.85
C MET A 28 4.44 24.08 -13.51
N GLN A 29 4.69 25.39 -13.68
CA GLN A 29 3.68 26.42 -13.51
C GLN A 29 2.53 26.27 -14.51
N ALA A 30 2.84 26.03 -15.79
CA ALA A 30 1.83 25.78 -16.82
C ALA A 30 0.99 24.54 -16.49
N LEU A 31 1.65 23.47 -16.02
CA LEU A 31 0.98 22.26 -15.58
C LEU A 31 -0.02 22.53 -14.43
N PHE A 32 0.36 23.28 -13.42
CA PHE A 32 -0.54 23.62 -12.31
C PHE A 32 -1.69 24.53 -12.70
N VAL A 33 -1.53 25.35 -13.73
CA VAL A 33 -2.63 26.18 -14.27
C VAL A 33 -3.67 25.30 -14.95
N GLU A 34 -3.22 24.36 -15.80
CA GLU A 34 -4.13 23.48 -16.55
C GLU A 34 -4.68 22.32 -15.68
N GLN A 35 -3.88 21.86 -14.72
CA GLN A 35 -4.20 20.75 -13.83
C GLN A 35 -4.07 21.16 -12.34
N PRO A 36 -5.00 22.00 -11.81
CA PRO A 36 -4.90 22.53 -10.45
C PRO A 36 -4.93 21.46 -9.36
N HIS A 37 -5.46 20.28 -9.67
CA HIS A 37 -5.55 19.14 -8.75
C HIS A 37 -4.41 18.14 -8.89
N PHE A 38 -3.41 18.46 -9.73
CA PHE A 38 -2.24 17.60 -9.86
C PHE A 38 -1.52 17.45 -8.53
N THR A 39 -1.38 16.22 -8.10
CA THR A 39 -0.65 15.87 -6.87
C THR A 39 0.20 14.64 -7.11
N ILE A 40 1.32 14.56 -6.43
CA ILE A 40 2.17 13.38 -6.42
C ILE A 40 1.94 12.65 -5.09
N LEU A 41 1.64 11.35 -5.16
CA LEU A 41 1.54 10.53 -3.96
C LEU A 41 2.83 10.64 -3.14
N SER A 42 2.67 10.99 -1.86
CA SER A 42 3.81 11.07 -0.95
C SER A 42 4.42 9.67 -0.75
N THR A 43 5.69 9.53 -1.09
CA THR A 43 6.45 8.30 -0.89
C THR A 43 7.66 8.58 -0.02
N LYS A 44 8.17 7.53 0.62
CA LYS A 44 9.46 7.57 1.31
C LYS A 44 10.55 7.05 0.37
N GLU A 45 11.79 7.35 0.69
CA GLU A 45 12.94 6.81 -0.04
C GLU A 45 13.02 5.28 0.14
N ILE A 46 13.23 4.56 -0.96
CA ILE A 46 13.32 3.09 -0.99
C ILE A 46 14.74 2.57 -1.25
N ALA A 47 15.73 3.45 -1.45
CA ALA A 47 17.10 3.03 -1.78
C ALA A 47 17.69 2.06 -0.74
N GLY A 48 17.41 2.30 0.55
CA GLY A 48 17.84 1.39 1.62
C GLY A 48 17.18 0.00 1.55
N VAL A 49 15.89 -0.04 1.17
CA VAL A 49 15.14 -1.29 0.98
C VAL A 49 15.71 -2.08 -0.20
N CYS A 50 15.94 -1.41 -1.34
CA CYS A 50 16.53 -2.03 -2.53
C CYS A 50 17.92 -2.59 -2.23
N LYS A 51 18.77 -1.84 -1.54
CA LYS A 51 20.11 -2.30 -1.16
C LYS A 51 20.08 -3.54 -0.27
N ARG A 52 19.13 -3.64 0.66
CA ARG A 52 18.95 -4.84 1.49
C ARG A 52 18.50 -6.03 0.67
N LEU A 53 17.58 -5.84 -0.29
CA LEU A 53 17.15 -6.88 -1.21
C LEU A 53 18.30 -7.39 -2.08
N GLU A 54 19.16 -6.51 -2.59
CA GLU A 54 20.37 -6.88 -3.34
C GLU A 54 21.32 -7.75 -2.51
N MET A 55 21.33 -7.57 -1.19
CA MET A 55 22.08 -8.40 -0.26
C MET A 55 21.36 -9.70 0.15
N GLY A 56 20.18 -9.98 -0.43
CA GLY A 56 19.39 -11.18 -0.14
C GLY A 56 18.58 -11.11 1.16
N ALA A 57 18.34 -9.93 1.70
CA ALA A 57 17.50 -9.78 2.89
C ALA A 57 16.01 -9.85 2.54
N ASP A 58 15.21 -10.37 3.47
CA ASP A 58 13.76 -10.37 3.38
C ASP A 58 13.17 -8.98 3.68
N LEU A 59 11.99 -8.71 3.11
CA LEU A 59 11.22 -7.53 3.40
C LEU A 59 10.23 -7.77 4.54
N ASN A 60 10.06 -6.78 5.38
CA ASN A 60 8.95 -6.73 6.31
C ASN A 60 7.69 -6.12 5.64
N ILE A 61 6.56 -6.19 6.32
CA ILE A 61 5.26 -5.71 5.81
C ILE A 61 5.31 -4.22 5.48
N GLU A 62 5.95 -3.41 6.30
CA GLU A 62 6.03 -1.95 6.07
C GLU A 62 6.83 -1.63 4.81
N GLU A 63 7.90 -2.38 4.55
CA GLU A 63 8.71 -2.25 3.35
C GLU A 63 7.93 -2.71 2.09
N PHE A 64 7.13 -3.78 2.19
CA PHE A 64 6.22 -4.19 1.12
C PHE A 64 5.19 -3.10 0.79
N LEU A 65 4.55 -2.53 1.80
CA LEU A 65 3.57 -1.45 1.62
C LEU A 65 4.22 -0.18 1.06
N LEU A 66 5.46 0.11 1.47
CA LEU A 66 6.22 1.22 0.92
C LEU A 66 6.52 1.00 -0.57
N LEU A 67 6.99 -0.18 -0.98
CA LEU A 67 7.21 -0.53 -2.39
C LEU A 67 5.92 -0.46 -3.19
N LYS A 68 4.83 -1.04 -2.68
CA LYS A 68 3.49 -0.95 -3.31
C LYS A 68 3.11 0.50 -3.59
N ARG A 69 3.30 1.40 -2.61
CA ARG A 69 2.99 2.83 -2.75
C ARG A 69 3.87 3.54 -3.78
N VAL A 70 5.17 3.25 -3.80
CA VAL A 70 6.09 3.83 -4.79
C VAL A 70 5.74 3.39 -6.20
N LEU A 71 5.46 2.10 -6.40
CA LEU A 71 5.05 1.58 -7.70
C LEU A 71 3.70 2.15 -8.16
N LEU A 72 2.75 2.30 -7.23
CA LEU A 72 1.48 2.95 -7.54
C LEU A 72 1.69 4.40 -7.96
N ALA A 73 2.50 5.17 -7.22
CA ALA A 73 2.83 6.55 -7.55
C ALA A 73 3.50 6.67 -8.93
N SER A 74 4.42 5.76 -9.26
CA SER A 74 5.08 5.71 -10.57
C SER A 74 4.05 5.50 -11.69
N ARG A 75 3.16 4.53 -11.53
CA ARG A 75 2.11 4.22 -12.51
C ARG A 75 1.12 5.36 -12.68
N GLU A 76 0.68 5.98 -11.59
CA GLU A 76 -0.22 7.14 -11.64
C GLU A 76 0.40 8.31 -12.38
N LEU A 77 1.68 8.60 -12.12
CA LEU A 77 2.41 9.64 -12.83
C LEU A 77 2.58 9.33 -14.32
N GLN A 78 2.89 8.10 -14.69
CA GLN A 78 2.97 7.69 -16.09
C GLN A 78 1.61 7.81 -16.78
N SER A 79 0.55 7.33 -16.12
CA SER A 79 -0.82 7.43 -16.64
C SER A 79 -1.26 8.88 -16.80
N PHE A 80 -0.92 9.72 -15.83
CA PHE A 80 -1.17 11.14 -15.88
C PHE A 80 -0.47 11.79 -17.09
N TYR A 81 0.84 11.53 -17.25
CA TYR A 81 1.61 12.08 -18.36
C TYR A 81 1.10 11.61 -19.73
N ALA A 82 0.75 10.33 -19.85
CA ALA A 82 0.21 9.76 -21.09
C ALA A 82 -1.14 10.36 -21.51
N ASN A 83 -1.94 10.84 -20.53
CA ASN A 83 -3.25 11.45 -20.78
C ASN A 83 -3.21 12.99 -20.68
N LEU A 84 -2.03 13.58 -20.63
CA LEU A 84 -1.89 15.03 -20.54
C LEU A 84 -2.18 15.66 -21.90
N GLU A 85 -3.18 16.51 -21.94
CA GLU A 85 -3.56 17.30 -23.11
C GLU A 85 -3.28 18.79 -22.84
N ASN A 86 -3.10 19.57 -23.90
CA ASN A 86 -2.97 21.03 -23.86
C ASN A 86 -1.73 21.62 -23.16
N VAL A 87 -0.81 20.80 -22.66
CA VAL A 87 0.45 21.25 -22.07
C VAL A 87 1.59 20.49 -22.73
N SER A 88 2.54 21.23 -23.32
CA SER A 88 3.78 20.64 -23.79
C SER A 88 4.80 20.66 -22.66
N LEU A 89 5.31 19.49 -22.32
CA LEU A 89 6.38 19.31 -21.34
C LEU A 89 7.61 18.77 -22.08
N GLU A 90 8.59 19.62 -22.33
CA GLU A 90 9.85 19.21 -22.99
C GLU A 90 10.90 18.81 -21.95
N GLU A 91 11.13 19.66 -20.97
CA GLU A 91 12.11 19.41 -19.91
C GLU A 91 11.61 18.41 -18.87
N LEU A 92 10.34 18.52 -18.46
CA LEU A 92 9.74 17.61 -17.50
C LEU A 92 9.46 16.22 -18.09
N ALA A 93 9.27 16.09 -19.42
CA ALA A 93 9.14 14.82 -20.10
C ALA A 93 10.26 13.85 -19.74
N LEU A 94 11.51 14.35 -19.67
CA LEU A 94 12.69 13.56 -19.31
C LEU A 94 12.58 12.88 -17.93
N TRP A 95 11.79 13.46 -17.01
CA TRP A 95 11.55 12.86 -15.70
C TRP A 95 10.46 11.80 -15.76
N PHE A 96 9.38 12.02 -16.52
CA PHE A 96 8.32 11.04 -16.72
C PHE A 96 8.81 9.80 -17.49
N GLU A 97 9.67 9.97 -18.48
CA GLU A 97 10.28 8.89 -19.27
C GLU A 97 11.19 7.96 -18.44
N LYS A 98 11.74 8.45 -17.33
CA LYS A 98 12.52 7.64 -16.39
C LYS A 98 11.66 6.76 -15.47
N LEU A 99 10.36 6.99 -15.42
CA LEU A 99 9.46 6.16 -14.66
C LEU A 99 9.24 4.84 -15.42
N HIS A 100 9.31 3.74 -14.72
CA HIS A 100 9.05 2.42 -15.28
C HIS A 100 7.84 1.79 -14.63
N ASP A 101 7.05 1.07 -15.41
CA ASP A 101 5.95 0.26 -14.93
C ASP A 101 6.42 -1.18 -14.72
N PHE A 102 5.97 -1.79 -13.62
CA PHE A 102 6.30 -3.16 -13.24
C PHE A 102 5.01 -3.96 -12.97
N PRO A 103 4.20 -4.26 -14.01
CA PRO A 103 2.85 -4.81 -13.82
C PRO A 103 2.83 -6.14 -13.09
N GLN A 104 3.80 -7.02 -13.33
CA GLN A 104 3.90 -8.30 -12.62
C GLN A 104 4.19 -8.10 -11.12
N LEU A 105 5.14 -7.22 -10.80
CA LEU A 105 5.46 -6.91 -9.40
C LEU A 105 4.29 -6.23 -8.70
N GLN A 106 3.62 -5.29 -9.37
CA GLN A 106 2.42 -4.64 -8.84
C GLN A 106 1.30 -5.66 -8.59
N GLY A 107 1.07 -6.60 -9.52
CA GLY A 107 0.11 -7.70 -9.36
C GLY A 107 0.41 -8.56 -8.12
N ASN A 108 1.66 -8.93 -7.92
CA ASN A 108 2.08 -9.69 -6.75
C ASN A 108 1.90 -8.90 -5.44
N LEU A 109 2.19 -7.60 -5.44
CA LEU A 109 2.04 -6.75 -4.26
C LEU A 109 0.56 -6.45 -3.91
N GLN A 110 -0.38 -6.64 -4.84
CA GLN A 110 -1.82 -6.58 -4.53
C GLN A 110 -2.26 -7.66 -3.55
N ALA A 111 -1.51 -8.77 -3.45
CA ALA A 111 -1.76 -9.79 -2.45
C ALA A 111 -1.71 -9.28 -1.00
N PHE A 112 -1.14 -8.09 -0.78
CA PHE A 112 -1.14 -7.41 0.51
C PHE A 112 -2.13 -6.25 0.49
N ASN A 113 -3.06 -6.23 1.44
CA ASN A 113 -3.92 -5.06 1.64
C ASN A 113 -3.16 -3.93 2.37
N ASP A 114 -3.80 -2.76 2.46
CA ASP A 114 -3.16 -1.58 3.06
C ASP A 114 -2.94 -1.68 4.59
N ALA A 115 -3.59 -2.65 5.24
CA ALA A 115 -3.35 -3.01 6.64
C ALA A 115 -2.22 -4.03 6.81
N GLY A 116 -1.59 -4.49 5.71
CA GLY A 116 -0.48 -5.44 5.72
C GLY A 116 -0.89 -6.90 5.86
N PHE A 117 -2.18 -7.22 5.69
CA PHE A 117 -2.64 -8.60 5.67
C PHE A 117 -2.59 -9.18 4.26
N ILE A 118 -2.27 -10.47 4.18
CA ILE A 118 -2.30 -11.20 2.91
C ILE A 118 -3.75 -11.52 2.55
N GLU A 119 -4.15 -11.15 1.34
CA GLU A 119 -5.48 -11.39 0.81
C GLU A 119 -5.71 -12.87 0.46
N ASN A 120 -6.97 -13.29 0.43
CA ASN A 120 -7.32 -14.69 0.16
C ASN A 120 -6.93 -15.16 -1.25
N PHE A 121 -6.91 -14.25 -2.22
CA PHE A 121 -6.54 -14.57 -3.60
C PHE A 121 -5.04 -14.78 -3.80
N ALA A 122 -4.20 -14.45 -2.80
CA ALA A 122 -2.75 -14.64 -2.87
C ALA A 122 -2.35 -16.11 -3.05
N SER A 123 -3.16 -17.05 -2.54
CA SER A 123 -2.95 -18.49 -2.69
C SER A 123 -4.27 -19.23 -2.52
N GLU A 124 -4.55 -20.17 -3.43
CA GLU A 124 -5.73 -21.04 -3.31
C GLU A 124 -5.71 -21.87 -2.02
N GLU A 125 -4.51 -22.30 -1.61
CA GLU A 125 -4.36 -23.04 -0.37
C GLU A 125 -4.67 -22.17 0.85
N LEU A 126 -4.19 -20.93 0.90
CA LEU A 126 -4.52 -19.99 1.95
C LEU A 126 -6.03 -19.75 2.04
N ALA A 127 -6.68 -19.52 0.90
CA ALA A 127 -8.13 -19.36 0.83
C ALA A 127 -8.87 -20.59 1.33
N ARG A 128 -8.39 -21.79 1.00
CA ARG A 128 -8.96 -23.07 1.47
C ARG A 128 -8.80 -23.26 2.96
N ILE A 129 -7.61 -22.96 3.49
CA ILE A 129 -7.35 -23.07 4.93
C ILE A 129 -8.22 -22.10 5.71
N ARG A 130 -8.29 -20.84 5.30
CA ARG A 130 -9.11 -19.81 5.96
C ARG A 130 -10.61 -20.16 5.93
N ARG A 131 -11.11 -20.71 4.83
CA ARG A 131 -12.48 -21.22 4.77
C ARG A 131 -12.72 -22.33 5.78
N LYS A 132 -11.82 -23.33 5.85
CA LYS A 132 -11.93 -24.40 6.85
C LYS A 132 -11.92 -23.88 8.28
N ILE A 133 -11.09 -22.91 8.59
CA ILE A 133 -11.06 -22.26 9.91
C ILE A 133 -12.42 -21.62 10.18
N HIS A 134 -12.93 -20.82 9.26
CA HIS A 134 -14.20 -20.13 9.39
C HIS A 134 -15.37 -21.12 9.58
N ASP A 135 -15.42 -22.19 8.80
CA ASP A 135 -16.45 -23.23 8.89
C ASP A 135 -16.39 -23.93 10.25
N SER A 136 -15.19 -24.28 10.74
CA SER A 136 -15.01 -24.88 12.06
C SER A 136 -15.42 -23.94 13.18
N GLU A 137 -15.08 -22.66 13.10
CA GLU A 137 -15.51 -21.65 14.07
C GLU A 137 -17.04 -21.46 14.06
N SER A 138 -17.67 -21.54 12.88
CA SER A 138 -19.12 -21.49 12.77
C SER A 138 -19.77 -22.70 13.44
N GLN A 139 -19.27 -23.91 13.15
CA GLN A 139 -19.74 -25.13 13.79
C GLN A 139 -19.64 -25.08 15.33
N VAL A 140 -18.52 -24.56 15.83
CA VAL A 140 -18.34 -24.38 17.28
C VAL A 140 -19.40 -23.42 17.85
N ARG A 141 -19.65 -22.29 17.17
CA ARG A 141 -20.69 -21.33 17.58
C ARG A 141 -22.07 -21.97 17.59
N ASP A 142 -22.42 -22.73 16.55
CA ASP A 142 -23.71 -23.39 16.44
C ASP A 142 -23.93 -24.41 17.59
N VAL A 143 -22.91 -25.26 17.82
CA VAL A 143 -22.94 -26.23 18.93
C VAL A 143 -23.09 -25.52 20.30
N LEU A 144 -22.38 -24.43 20.53
CA LEU A 144 -22.47 -23.65 21.76
C LEU A 144 -23.86 -23.03 21.93
N GLN A 145 -24.44 -22.49 20.85
CA GLN A 145 -25.80 -21.93 20.87
C GLN A 145 -26.84 -23.01 21.18
N ASP A 146 -26.69 -24.19 20.61
CA ASP A 146 -27.60 -25.31 20.89
C ASP A 146 -27.45 -25.80 22.35
N LEU A 147 -26.23 -25.86 22.86
CA LEU A 147 -25.99 -26.18 24.27
C LEU A 147 -26.62 -25.13 25.23
N LEU A 148 -26.51 -23.83 24.88
CA LEU A 148 -27.16 -22.77 25.65
C LEU A 148 -28.68 -22.97 25.71
N LYS A 149 -29.31 -23.31 24.57
CA LYS A 149 -30.77 -23.57 24.52
C LYS A 149 -31.16 -24.82 25.31
N GLN A 150 -30.44 -25.93 25.09
CA GLN A 150 -30.76 -27.21 25.72
C GLN A 150 -30.52 -27.23 27.23
N LYS A 151 -29.52 -26.51 27.72
CA LYS A 151 -29.06 -26.51 29.10
C LYS A 151 -29.38 -25.21 29.85
N ALA A 152 -30.29 -24.40 29.34
CA ALA A 152 -30.63 -23.08 29.88
C ALA A 152 -30.94 -23.10 31.40
N GLN A 153 -31.59 -24.17 31.88
CA GLN A 153 -31.94 -24.32 33.30
C GLN A 153 -30.73 -24.55 34.23
N MET A 154 -29.62 -25.06 33.69
CA MET A 154 -28.38 -25.36 34.43
C MET A 154 -27.38 -24.19 34.38
N LEU A 155 -27.60 -23.20 33.54
CA LEU A 155 -26.69 -22.07 33.36
C LEU A 155 -27.04 -20.94 34.31
N THR A 156 -26.01 -20.28 34.83
CA THR A 156 -26.17 -19.05 35.63
C THR A 156 -26.57 -17.91 34.72
N GLU A 157 -25.93 -17.84 33.52
CA GLU A 157 -26.17 -16.85 32.49
C GLU A 157 -26.15 -17.53 31.11
N GLY A 158 -27.01 -17.08 30.20
CA GLY A 158 -27.13 -17.63 28.85
C GLY A 158 -26.03 -17.07 27.89
N ILE A 159 -24.80 -16.97 28.36
CA ILE A 159 -23.67 -16.43 27.60
C ILE A 159 -22.54 -17.45 27.48
N VAL A 160 -21.79 -17.34 26.38
CA VAL A 160 -20.52 -18.05 26.21
C VAL A 160 -19.39 -17.12 26.62
N ALA A 161 -18.56 -17.54 27.56
CA ALA A 161 -17.36 -16.82 27.97
C ALA A 161 -16.11 -17.51 27.45
N SER A 162 -15.02 -16.76 27.29
CA SER A 162 -13.72 -17.35 26.98
C SER A 162 -12.82 -17.31 28.22
N ARG A 163 -12.25 -18.43 28.57
CA ARG A 163 -11.30 -18.54 29.70
C ARG A 163 -10.11 -19.40 29.30
N ASN A 164 -8.91 -18.82 29.37
CA ASN A 164 -7.66 -19.50 28.98
C ASN A 164 -7.72 -20.11 27.56
N GLY A 165 -8.29 -19.38 26.59
CA GLY A 165 -8.42 -19.84 25.20
C GLY A 165 -9.50 -20.93 24.99
N ARG A 166 -10.31 -21.26 26.00
CA ARG A 166 -11.41 -22.22 25.90
C ARG A 166 -12.73 -21.50 26.04
N GLN A 167 -13.70 -21.92 25.24
CA GLN A 167 -15.08 -21.48 25.40
C GLN A 167 -15.70 -22.20 26.59
N VAL A 168 -16.29 -21.46 27.50
CA VAL A 168 -16.89 -21.98 28.74
C VAL A 168 -18.31 -21.47 28.91
N LEU A 169 -19.18 -22.29 29.50
CA LEU A 169 -20.52 -21.93 29.84
C LEU A 169 -20.62 -21.84 31.39
N PRO A 170 -21.05 -20.70 31.97
CA PRO A 170 -21.20 -20.57 33.40
C PRO A 170 -22.37 -21.40 33.92
N VAL A 171 -22.10 -22.38 34.78
CA VAL A 171 -23.11 -23.24 35.42
C VAL A 171 -23.40 -22.77 36.84
N LYS A 172 -24.63 -23.08 37.33
CA LYS A 172 -25.07 -22.75 38.69
C LYS A 172 -24.33 -23.60 39.72
#